data_c2cd5cf78b78e3c37071028c6abe8cbb
#
_entry.id   c2cd5cf78b78e3c37071028c6abe8cbb
#
_cell.length_a   1.000
_cell.length_b   1.000
_cell.length_c   1.000
_cell.angle_alpha   90.00
_cell.angle_beta   90.00
_cell.angle_gamma   90.00
#
_symmetry.space_group_name_H-M   'P 1'
#
loop_
_entity.id
_entity.type
_entity.pdbx_description
1 polymer ?
#
loop_
_entity_poly.entity_id
_entity_poly.type
_entity_poly.pdbx_seq_one_letter_code
_entity_poly.pdbx_strand_id
1 'polypeptide(L)'
;MPNAKIDDPQYVERQYRDASNLKTRLGLHERFSVNPYGWQRWVFDQLNLPPACRILELGCGAGTLWLENLERLPAGWEVTLSDFSAGMVDEASRNLGKHAQFQFKVIDVQSIPYESEIFDAVIANHMLYHVPDKSAALAEIWRALKPAGRFYASTGGKRHLGEIADLLSKFDLELSFWGNRTDSFLLENGEVQLSEWFTGIRLARYEDALEVTDVTALVDYILSGRVDIPAERLPRFREFVAHEVETHGGVF
;
A
#
# COMPACT_ATOMS: atom_id res chain seq x y z
N MET A 1 -1.99 17.59 -12.59
CA MET A 1 -1.39 17.05 -13.83
C MET A 1 -2.05 15.71 -14.13
N PRO A 2 -2.95 15.61 -15.10
CA PRO A 2 -3.81 14.44 -15.27
C PRO A 2 -3.11 13.16 -15.77
N ASN A 3 -1.80 13.16 -15.99
CA ASN A 3 -1.05 12.03 -16.54
C ASN A 3 0.23 11.68 -15.79
N ALA A 4 0.41 12.10 -14.53
CA ALA A 4 1.58 11.66 -13.76
C ALA A 4 1.54 10.13 -13.60
N LYS A 5 2.67 9.44 -13.78
CA LYS A 5 2.76 7.99 -13.54
C LYS A 5 2.64 7.71 -12.04
N ILE A 6 2.16 6.54 -11.66
CA ILE A 6 2.02 6.11 -10.26
C ILE A 6 3.37 6.04 -9.54
N ASP A 7 4.43 5.88 -10.29
CA ASP A 7 5.83 5.82 -9.87
C ASP A 7 6.60 7.14 -10.07
N ASP A 8 5.90 8.25 -10.37
CA ASP A 8 6.51 9.59 -10.42
C ASP A 8 6.89 10.02 -8.99
N PRO A 9 8.18 10.26 -8.68
CA PRO A 9 8.62 10.61 -7.33
C PRO A 9 7.94 11.86 -6.76
N GLN A 10 7.69 12.88 -7.60
CA GLN A 10 7.02 14.11 -7.16
C GLN A 10 5.54 13.86 -6.84
N TYR A 11 4.90 12.95 -7.57
CA TYR A 11 3.55 12.51 -7.24
C TYR A 11 3.53 11.77 -5.91
N VAL A 12 4.42 10.79 -5.72
CA VAL A 12 4.54 9.99 -4.48
C VAL A 12 4.80 10.90 -3.28
N GLU A 13 5.76 11.84 -3.39
CA GLU A 13 6.06 12.80 -2.34
C GLU A 13 4.84 13.64 -1.93
N ARG A 14 4.11 14.20 -2.90
CA ARG A 14 2.88 14.97 -2.60
C ARG A 14 1.79 14.10 -1.98
N GLN A 15 1.63 12.88 -2.48
CA GLN A 15 0.57 11.96 -2.08
C GLN A 15 0.74 11.47 -0.65
N TYR A 16 1.99 11.29 -0.22
CA TYR A 16 2.36 10.74 1.08
C TYR A 16 3.12 11.75 1.96
N ARG A 17 3.06 13.05 1.64
CA ARG A 17 3.69 14.11 2.45
C ARG A 17 3.23 14.06 3.91
N ASP A 18 1.99 13.71 4.13
CA ASP A 18 1.39 13.43 5.44
C ASP A 18 0.41 12.25 5.33
N ALA A 19 -0.09 11.78 6.46
CA ALA A 19 -0.94 10.61 6.51
C ALA A 19 -2.41 10.84 6.11
N SER A 20 -2.82 12.04 5.68
CA SER A 20 -4.23 12.37 5.45
C SER A 20 -4.87 11.52 4.35
N ASN A 21 -4.24 11.47 3.17
CA ASN A 21 -4.72 10.64 2.07
C ASN A 21 -4.71 9.14 2.40
N LEU A 22 -3.66 8.68 3.11
CA LEU A 22 -3.58 7.30 3.55
C LEU A 22 -4.69 6.97 4.55
N LYS A 23 -4.96 7.84 5.53
CA LYS A 23 -6.04 7.68 6.52
C LYS A 23 -7.41 7.60 5.85
N THR A 24 -7.68 8.46 4.85
CA THR A 24 -8.92 8.41 4.07
C THR A 24 -9.10 7.05 3.38
N ARG A 25 -8.02 6.51 2.79
CA ARG A 25 -8.07 5.20 2.10
C ARG A 25 -8.24 4.05 3.08
N LEU A 26 -7.48 4.02 4.16
CA LEU A 26 -7.63 3.00 5.19
C LEU A 26 -9.03 3.04 5.81
N GLY A 27 -9.56 4.23 6.09
CA GLY A 27 -10.88 4.42 6.66
C GLY A 27 -12.03 3.87 5.80
N LEU A 28 -11.90 3.87 4.45
CA LEU A 28 -12.88 3.21 3.60
C LEU A 28 -12.85 1.68 3.80
N HIS A 29 -11.66 1.08 3.79
CA HIS A 29 -11.51 -0.35 4.01
C HIS A 29 -11.95 -0.76 5.43
N GLU A 30 -11.56 -0.03 6.46
CA GLU A 30 -11.95 -0.30 7.85
C GLU A 30 -13.47 -0.30 8.06
N ARG A 31 -14.19 0.59 7.36
CA ARG A 31 -15.63 0.77 7.53
C ARG A 31 -16.48 -0.18 6.69
N PHE A 32 -15.99 -0.55 5.51
CA PHE A 32 -16.81 -1.19 4.48
C PHE A 32 -16.27 -2.52 3.97
N SER A 33 -15.13 -3.01 4.48
CA SER A 33 -14.65 -4.36 4.19
C SER A 33 -15.65 -5.41 4.70
N VAL A 34 -15.97 -6.38 3.85
CA VAL A 34 -16.82 -7.52 4.23
C VAL A 34 -16.03 -8.60 4.95
N ASN A 35 -14.70 -8.54 4.93
CA ASN A 35 -13.85 -9.47 5.64
C ASN A 35 -13.51 -8.94 7.06
N PRO A 36 -14.15 -9.48 8.11
CA PRO A 36 -13.99 -8.98 9.47
C PRO A 36 -12.62 -9.29 10.08
N TYR A 37 -11.80 -10.12 9.44
CA TYR A 37 -10.49 -10.47 9.98
C TYR A 37 -9.49 -9.33 9.91
N GLY A 38 -9.58 -8.52 8.88
CA GLY A 38 -8.74 -7.35 8.66
C GLY A 38 -7.41 -7.65 7.95
N TRP A 39 -7.08 -6.78 7.00
CA TRP A 39 -5.90 -6.89 6.15
C TRP A 39 -4.59 -6.97 6.94
N GLN A 40 -4.38 -6.11 7.92
CA GLN A 40 -3.12 -6.03 8.66
C GLN A 40 -2.85 -7.31 9.48
N ARG A 41 -3.90 -7.91 10.05
CA ARG A 41 -3.81 -9.18 10.77
C ARG A 41 -3.49 -10.33 9.83
N TRP A 42 -4.14 -10.34 8.66
CA TRP A 42 -3.89 -11.37 7.66
C TRP A 42 -2.47 -11.29 7.11
N VAL A 43 -1.94 -10.09 6.82
CA VAL A 43 -0.53 -9.91 6.40
C VAL A 43 0.42 -10.41 7.48
N PHE A 44 0.18 -10.05 8.73
CA PHE A 44 1.01 -10.50 9.84
C PHE A 44 1.05 -12.03 9.95
N ASP A 45 -0.05 -12.72 9.69
CA ASP A 45 -0.13 -14.20 9.71
C ASP A 45 0.70 -14.84 8.60
N GLN A 46 1.00 -14.14 7.51
CA GLN A 46 1.88 -14.64 6.45
C GLN A 46 3.36 -14.60 6.87
N LEU A 47 3.70 -13.84 7.91
CA LEU A 47 5.07 -13.68 8.38
C LEU A 47 5.54 -14.94 9.14
N ASN A 48 5.94 -15.96 8.39
CA ASN A 48 6.49 -17.17 8.97
C ASN A 48 8.00 -16.99 9.26
N LEU A 49 8.31 -16.32 10.36
CA LEU A 49 9.65 -15.94 10.76
C LEU A 49 10.06 -16.58 12.10
N PRO A 50 11.37 -16.77 12.36
CA PRO A 50 11.85 -17.28 13.63
C PRO A 50 11.53 -16.32 14.80
N PRO A 51 11.54 -16.83 16.05
CA PRO A 51 11.21 -16.03 17.25
C PRO A 51 12.13 -14.83 17.47
N ALA A 52 13.34 -14.86 16.92
CA ALA A 52 14.28 -13.75 16.93
C ALA A 52 14.72 -13.46 15.50
N CYS A 53 14.46 -12.27 15.00
CA CYS A 53 14.84 -11.85 13.66
C CYS A 53 14.90 -10.32 13.51
N ARG A 54 15.70 -9.87 12.55
CA ARG A 54 15.80 -8.47 12.12
C ARG A 54 14.97 -8.28 10.85
N ILE A 55 14.02 -7.38 10.93
CA ILE A 55 13.05 -7.11 9.88
C ILE A 55 13.24 -5.67 9.38
N LEU A 56 13.23 -5.47 8.07
CA LEU A 56 13.11 -4.17 7.44
C LEU A 56 11.74 -4.08 6.75
N GLU A 57 10.93 -3.10 7.11
CA GLU A 57 9.75 -2.74 6.33
C GLU A 57 10.06 -1.50 5.50
N LEU A 58 9.79 -1.60 4.20
CA LEU A 58 9.94 -0.53 3.21
C LEU A 58 8.54 -0.03 2.81
N GLY A 59 8.33 1.27 2.89
CA GLY A 59 7.00 1.87 2.67
C GLY A 59 6.04 1.55 3.82
N CYS A 60 6.47 1.72 5.08
CA CYS A 60 5.67 1.37 6.25
C CYS A 60 4.43 2.26 6.46
N GLY A 61 4.33 3.40 5.75
CA GLY A 61 3.27 4.36 5.97
C GLY A 61 3.21 4.80 7.43
N ALA A 62 2.01 4.77 8.01
CA ALA A 62 1.79 5.11 9.42
C ALA A 62 2.12 3.97 10.41
N GLY A 63 2.68 2.86 9.96
CA GLY A 63 3.05 1.71 10.80
C GLY A 63 1.87 0.82 11.20
N THR A 64 0.77 0.85 10.46
CA THR A 64 -0.49 0.16 10.81
C THR A 64 -0.35 -1.35 10.91
N LEU A 65 0.51 -1.98 10.09
CA LEU A 65 0.79 -3.41 10.22
C LEU A 65 1.19 -3.80 11.64
N TRP A 66 2.08 -3.03 12.23
CA TRP A 66 2.60 -3.31 13.58
C TRP A 66 1.64 -2.85 14.67
N LEU A 67 1.01 -1.68 14.47
CA LEU A 67 0.07 -1.12 15.43
C LEU A 67 -1.09 -2.09 15.74
N GLU A 68 -1.65 -2.71 14.72
CA GLU A 68 -2.74 -3.68 14.88
C GLU A 68 -2.30 -5.06 15.39
N ASN A 69 -0.99 -5.33 15.42
CA ASN A 69 -0.43 -6.60 15.83
C ASN A 69 0.54 -6.51 17.04
N LEU A 70 0.54 -5.38 17.77
CA LEU A 70 1.46 -5.17 18.90
C LEU A 70 1.42 -6.29 19.96
N GLU A 71 0.22 -6.76 20.29
CA GLU A 71 0.03 -7.83 21.28
C GLU A 71 0.54 -9.21 20.82
N ARG A 72 0.76 -9.35 19.51
CA ARG A 72 1.19 -10.58 18.84
C ARG A 72 2.67 -10.56 18.48
N LEU A 73 3.33 -9.41 18.66
CA LEU A 73 4.72 -9.20 18.23
C LEU A 73 5.68 -10.05 19.09
N PRO A 74 6.44 -10.98 18.49
CA PRO A 74 7.43 -11.76 19.23
C PRO A 74 8.51 -10.87 19.86
N ALA A 75 8.84 -11.12 21.12
CA ALA A 75 9.77 -10.28 21.88
C ALA A 75 11.19 -10.16 21.28
N GLY A 76 11.59 -11.14 20.48
CA GLY A 76 12.90 -11.16 19.82
C GLY A 76 12.94 -10.52 18.44
N TRP A 77 11.85 -9.91 17.97
CA TRP A 77 11.88 -9.21 16.69
C TRP A 77 12.40 -7.78 16.84
N GLU A 78 13.35 -7.42 15.99
CA GLU A 78 13.88 -6.07 15.82
C GLU A 78 13.39 -5.56 14.47
N VAL A 79 12.56 -4.51 14.46
CA VAL A 79 11.89 -4.02 13.25
C VAL A 79 12.36 -2.62 12.93
N THR A 80 12.94 -2.45 11.75
CA THR A 80 13.16 -1.12 11.17
C THR A 80 11.99 -0.80 10.25
N LEU A 81 11.18 0.19 10.64
CA LEU A 81 10.14 0.78 9.81
C LEU A 81 10.76 1.89 8.96
N SER A 82 10.55 1.80 7.67
CA SER A 82 11.04 2.85 6.78
C SER A 82 10.02 3.24 5.72
N ASP A 83 10.10 4.48 5.31
CA ASP A 83 9.33 5.04 4.21
C ASP A 83 10.19 6.05 3.44
N PHE A 84 9.86 6.27 2.16
CA PHE A 84 10.48 7.34 1.38
C PHE A 84 10.08 8.72 1.90
N SER A 85 8.86 8.85 2.46
CA SER A 85 8.33 10.06 3.06
C SER A 85 8.74 10.22 4.53
N ALA A 86 9.43 11.30 4.85
CA ALA A 86 9.72 11.66 6.24
C ALA A 86 8.44 11.86 7.07
N GLY A 87 7.37 12.40 6.49
CA GLY A 87 6.10 12.59 7.18
C GLY A 87 5.44 11.27 7.57
N MET A 88 5.59 10.20 6.77
CA MET A 88 5.12 8.87 7.12
C MET A 88 5.96 8.25 8.23
N VAL A 89 7.29 8.40 8.17
CA VAL A 89 8.21 7.94 9.23
C VAL A 89 7.89 8.62 10.57
N ASP A 90 7.62 9.93 10.55
CA ASP A 90 7.22 10.68 11.74
C ASP A 90 5.87 10.20 12.30
N GLU A 91 4.90 9.87 11.44
CA GLU A 91 3.61 9.31 11.86
C GLU A 91 3.78 7.93 12.48
N ALA A 92 4.52 7.03 11.83
CA ALA A 92 4.83 5.71 12.36
C ALA A 92 5.54 5.80 13.73
N SER A 93 6.50 6.73 13.85
CA SER A 93 7.20 6.99 15.13
C SER A 93 6.26 7.51 16.23
N ARG A 94 5.30 8.36 15.91
CA ARG A 94 4.28 8.81 16.87
C ARG A 94 3.39 7.66 17.33
N ASN A 95 3.03 6.76 16.43
CA ASN A 95 2.15 5.64 16.72
C ASN A 95 2.85 4.53 17.52
N LEU A 96 4.11 4.25 17.25
CA LEU A 96 4.84 3.05 17.71
C LEU A 96 6.12 3.34 18.52
N GLY A 97 6.57 4.59 18.59
CA GLY A 97 7.90 4.95 19.12
C GLY A 97 8.14 4.66 20.60
N LYS A 98 7.11 4.25 21.35
CA LYS A 98 7.23 3.82 22.77
C LYS A 98 7.73 2.38 22.91
N HIS A 99 7.78 1.61 21.83
CA HIS A 99 8.17 0.21 21.84
C HIS A 99 9.62 0.09 21.39
N ALA A 100 10.48 -0.48 22.24
CA ALA A 100 11.92 -0.57 22.03
C ALA A 100 12.34 -1.47 20.83
N GLN A 101 11.42 -2.27 20.31
CA GLN A 101 11.64 -3.15 19.17
C GLN A 101 11.66 -2.41 17.84
N PHE A 102 11.18 -1.15 17.78
CA PHE A 102 11.03 -0.38 16.54
C PHE A 102 12.12 0.68 16.39
N GLN A 103 12.66 0.75 15.19
CA GLN A 103 13.49 1.84 14.69
C GLN A 103 12.80 2.48 13.48
N PHE A 104 13.02 3.77 13.28
CA PHE A 104 12.36 4.54 12.22
C PHE A 104 13.39 5.23 11.36
N LYS A 105 13.31 5.09 10.03
CA LYS A 105 14.26 5.66 9.08
C LYS A 105 13.60 6.10 7.80
N VAL A 106 14.05 7.21 7.23
CA VAL A 106 13.72 7.57 5.85
C VAL A 106 14.65 6.78 4.92
N ILE A 107 14.09 5.96 4.03
CA ILE A 107 14.86 5.11 3.11
C ILE A 107 14.20 5.14 1.72
N ASP A 108 15.03 5.40 0.71
CA ASP A 108 14.69 5.05 -0.67
C ASP A 108 15.03 3.57 -0.89
N VAL A 109 14.05 2.78 -1.28
CA VAL A 109 14.22 1.34 -1.56
C VAL A 109 15.26 1.07 -2.65
N GLN A 110 15.49 2.02 -3.55
CA GLN A 110 16.50 1.92 -4.61
C GLN A 110 17.94 2.11 -4.11
N SER A 111 18.11 2.49 -2.82
CA SER A 111 19.42 2.70 -2.18
C SER A 111 19.30 2.46 -0.67
N ILE A 112 19.26 1.21 -0.26
CA ILE A 112 19.10 0.80 1.15
C ILE A 112 20.42 1.04 1.91
N PRO A 113 20.45 1.95 2.93
CA PRO A 113 21.68 2.36 3.62
C PRO A 113 22.12 1.34 4.71
N TYR A 114 22.17 0.09 4.34
CA TYR A 114 22.67 -1.01 5.15
C TYR A 114 23.66 -1.85 4.35
N GLU A 115 24.53 -2.54 5.04
CA GLU A 115 25.41 -3.55 4.44
C GLU A 115 24.61 -4.74 3.92
N SER A 116 25.27 -5.60 3.14
CA SER A 116 24.65 -6.84 2.64
C SER A 116 24.35 -7.81 3.78
N GLU A 117 23.31 -8.63 3.61
CA GLU A 117 23.02 -9.77 4.48
C GLU A 117 22.70 -9.38 5.94
N ILE A 118 21.98 -8.28 6.15
CA ILE A 118 21.63 -7.76 7.49
C ILE A 118 20.29 -8.29 7.98
N PHE A 119 19.29 -8.44 7.10
CA PHE A 119 17.92 -8.70 7.50
C PHE A 119 17.52 -10.16 7.28
N ASP A 120 16.80 -10.73 8.26
CA ASP A 120 16.17 -12.04 8.13
C ASP A 120 14.89 -11.95 7.28
N ALA A 121 14.25 -10.80 7.28
CA ALA A 121 13.10 -10.52 6.42
C ALA A 121 13.07 -9.05 5.94
N VAL A 122 12.56 -8.86 4.72
CA VAL A 122 12.17 -7.55 4.20
C VAL A 122 10.70 -7.60 3.82
N ILE A 123 9.95 -6.55 4.15
CA ILE A 123 8.52 -6.41 3.89
C ILE A 123 8.30 -5.16 3.02
N ALA A 124 7.50 -5.28 1.96
CA ALA A 124 7.14 -4.19 1.06
C ALA A 124 5.63 -4.25 0.73
N ASN A 125 4.81 -3.71 1.65
CA ASN A 125 3.36 -3.75 1.49
C ASN A 125 2.84 -2.56 0.69
N HIS A 126 2.15 -2.85 -0.43
CA HIS A 126 1.49 -1.84 -1.27
C HIS A 126 2.38 -0.64 -1.66
N MET A 127 3.69 -0.89 -1.91
CA MET A 127 4.63 0.19 -2.23
C MET A 127 5.40 0.01 -3.55
N LEU A 128 5.69 -1.22 -3.99
CA LEU A 128 6.55 -1.46 -5.15
C LEU A 128 6.03 -0.85 -6.45
N TYR A 129 4.72 -0.68 -6.61
CA TYR A 129 4.13 -0.01 -7.77
C TYR A 129 4.41 1.50 -7.80
N HIS A 130 4.90 2.07 -6.71
CA HIS A 130 5.34 3.48 -6.62
C HIS A 130 6.84 3.66 -6.93
N VAL A 131 7.58 2.58 -7.12
CA VAL A 131 9.02 2.63 -7.34
C VAL A 131 9.33 2.81 -8.82
N PRO A 132 10.10 3.85 -9.22
CA PRO A 132 10.46 4.06 -10.62
C PRO A 132 11.31 2.94 -11.20
N ASP A 133 12.41 2.58 -10.53
CA ASP A 133 13.29 1.48 -10.90
C ASP A 133 13.10 0.28 -9.97
N LYS A 134 12.18 -0.59 -10.35
CA LYS A 134 11.85 -1.80 -9.57
C LYS A 134 13.00 -2.81 -9.57
N SER A 135 13.79 -2.86 -10.64
CA SER A 135 14.93 -3.76 -10.72
C SER A 135 16.02 -3.34 -9.72
N ALA A 136 16.35 -2.04 -9.65
CA ALA A 136 17.27 -1.51 -8.65
C ALA A 136 16.76 -1.78 -7.21
N ALA A 137 15.46 -1.56 -6.97
CA ALA A 137 14.86 -1.82 -5.66
C ALA A 137 14.95 -3.31 -5.27
N LEU A 138 14.60 -4.22 -6.18
CA LEU A 138 14.67 -5.66 -5.93
C LEU A 138 16.10 -6.15 -5.71
N ALA A 139 17.08 -5.58 -6.44
CA ALA A 139 18.51 -5.83 -6.23
C ALA A 139 18.96 -5.43 -4.82
N GLU A 140 18.56 -4.23 -4.36
CA GLU A 140 18.88 -3.73 -3.03
C GLU A 140 18.20 -4.56 -1.92
N ILE A 141 16.94 -4.95 -2.11
CA ILE A 141 16.23 -5.85 -1.19
C ILE A 141 16.96 -7.21 -1.10
N TRP A 142 17.30 -7.79 -2.25
CA TRP A 142 18.03 -9.05 -2.29
C TRP A 142 19.39 -8.95 -1.59
N ARG A 143 20.14 -7.87 -1.85
CA ARG A 143 21.44 -7.61 -1.23
C ARG A 143 21.34 -7.47 0.31
N ALA A 144 20.31 -6.79 0.79
CA ALA A 144 20.12 -6.52 2.22
C ALA A 144 19.65 -7.77 3.00
N LEU A 145 19.03 -8.73 2.32
CA LEU A 145 18.59 -10.00 2.92
C LEU A 145 19.76 -10.95 3.17
N LYS A 146 19.73 -11.61 4.31
CA LYS A 146 20.63 -12.72 4.61
C LYS A 146 20.38 -13.90 3.65
N PRO A 147 21.37 -14.81 3.47
CA PRO A 147 21.12 -16.11 2.85
C PRO A 147 19.94 -16.80 3.53
N ALA A 148 18.99 -17.32 2.74
CA ALA A 148 17.70 -17.87 3.19
C ALA A 148 16.76 -16.87 3.88
N GLY A 149 17.04 -15.57 3.87
CA GLY A 149 16.12 -14.50 4.27
C GLY A 149 14.87 -14.48 3.39
N ARG A 150 13.80 -13.88 3.89
CA ARG A 150 12.49 -13.88 3.22
C ARG A 150 12.07 -12.50 2.79
N PHE A 151 11.57 -12.38 1.56
CA PHE A 151 10.92 -11.18 1.07
C PHE A 151 9.40 -11.36 1.04
N TYR A 152 8.69 -10.41 1.64
CA TYR A 152 7.23 -10.34 1.62
C TYR A 152 6.80 -9.06 0.89
N ALA A 153 5.98 -9.21 -0.14
CA ALA A 153 5.45 -8.08 -0.89
C ALA A 153 3.94 -8.23 -1.08
N SER A 154 3.22 -7.14 -1.02
CA SER A 154 1.81 -7.13 -1.37
C SER A 154 1.49 -6.10 -2.46
N THR A 155 0.47 -6.40 -3.25
CA THR A 155 -0.02 -5.53 -4.31
C THR A 155 -1.45 -5.87 -4.69
N GLY A 156 -2.12 -4.98 -5.40
CA GLY A 156 -3.42 -5.24 -6.01
C GLY A 156 -3.31 -5.91 -7.39
N GLY A 157 -4.37 -6.59 -7.79
CA GLY A 157 -4.54 -7.10 -9.15
C GLY A 157 -4.98 -5.99 -10.13
N LYS A 158 -5.06 -6.34 -11.42
CA LYS A 158 -5.51 -5.42 -12.48
C LYS A 158 -6.92 -4.88 -12.25
N ARG A 159 -7.79 -5.69 -11.69
CA ARG A 159 -9.19 -5.33 -11.42
C ARG A 159 -9.46 -4.90 -9.97
N HIS A 160 -8.40 -4.67 -9.19
CA HIS A 160 -8.59 -4.15 -7.83
C HIS A 160 -9.34 -2.81 -7.86
N LEU A 161 -10.49 -2.74 -7.17
CA LEU A 161 -11.42 -1.61 -7.20
C LEU A 161 -11.84 -1.21 -8.64
N GLY A 162 -12.08 -2.20 -9.49
CA GLY A 162 -12.46 -2.01 -10.88
C GLY A 162 -13.77 -1.24 -11.04
N GLU A 163 -14.68 -1.40 -10.10
CA GLU A 163 -15.98 -0.74 -10.05
C GLU A 163 -15.82 0.80 -9.96
N ILE A 164 -14.82 1.28 -9.22
CA ILE A 164 -14.49 2.73 -9.17
C ILE A 164 -14.00 3.22 -10.55
N ALA A 165 -13.20 2.42 -11.25
CA ALA A 165 -12.76 2.78 -12.60
C ALA A 165 -13.93 2.82 -13.58
N ASP A 166 -14.85 1.86 -13.48
CA ASP A 166 -16.07 1.80 -14.28
C ASP A 166 -17.00 3.00 -13.97
N LEU A 167 -17.16 3.36 -12.68
CA LEU A 167 -17.92 4.54 -12.23
C LEU A 167 -17.36 5.84 -12.82
N LEU A 168 -16.04 6.02 -12.74
CA LEU A 168 -15.38 7.22 -13.30
C LEU A 168 -15.54 7.31 -14.80
N SER A 169 -15.38 6.19 -15.51
CA SER A 169 -15.56 6.14 -16.96
C SER A 169 -16.98 6.47 -17.41
N LYS A 170 -18.00 6.14 -16.60
CA LYS A 170 -19.39 6.57 -16.85
C LYS A 170 -19.59 8.07 -16.67
N PHE A 171 -18.89 8.68 -15.70
CA PHE A 171 -18.96 10.12 -15.47
C PHE A 171 -18.19 10.91 -16.52
N ASP A 172 -16.98 10.47 -16.86
CA ASP A 172 -16.10 11.09 -17.85
C ASP A 172 -15.03 10.09 -18.32
N LEU A 173 -15.00 9.81 -19.62
CA LEU A 173 -14.06 8.86 -20.23
C LEU A 173 -12.58 9.26 -20.11
N GLU A 174 -12.30 10.54 -19.83
CA GLU A 174 -10.92 11.00 -19.63
C GLU A 174 -10.40 10.76 -18.22
N LEU A 175 -11.30 10.45 -17.27
CA LEU A 175 -10.91 10.16 -15.89
C LEU A 175 -10.42 8.72 -15.76
N SER A 176 -9.31 8.56 -15.07
CA SER A 176 -8.74 7.24 -14.77
C SER A 176 -8.33 7.15 -13.31
N PHE A 177 -8.84 6.16 -12.60
CA PHE A 177 -8.49 5.94 -11.20
C PHE A 177 -7.04 5.45 -11.04
N TRP A 178 -6.60 4.58 -11.91
CA TRP A 178 -5.29 3.94 -11.82
C TRP A 178 -4.24 4.52 -12.77
N GLY A 179 -4.64 5.30 -13.77
CA GLY A 179 -3.77 5.73 -14.86
C GLY A 179 -3.22 4.53 -15.69
N ASN A 180 -2.10 4.74 -16.37
CA ASN A 180 -1.42 3.65 -17.07
C ASN A 180 -0.61 2.81 -16.07
N ARG A 181 -0.96 1.52 -15.92
CA ARG A 181 -0.33 0.56 -15.01
C ARG A 181 0.44 -0.54 -15.74
N THR A 182 0.75 -0.37 -17.03
CA THR A 182 1.33 -1.43 -17.85
C THR A 182 2.61 -2.03 -17.26
N ASP A 183 3.47 -1.19 -16.68
CA ASP A 183 4.75 -1.58 -16.09
C ASP A 183 4.71 -1.62 -14.55
N SER A 184 3.52 -1.60 -13.97
CA SER A 184 3.35 -1.60 -12.52
C SER A 184 3.59 -2.99 -11.93
N PHE A 185 3.94 -3.06 -10.64
CA PHE A 185 3.99 -4.30 -9.90
C PHE A 185 2.57 -4.72 -9.51
N LEU A 186 2.06 -5.81 -10.09
CA LEU A 186 0.70 -6.32 -9.93
C LEU A 186 0.70 -7.81 -9.60
N LEU A 187 -0.43 -8.34 -9.10
CA LEU A 187 -0.57 -9.79 -8.86
C LEU A 187 -0.29 -10.62 -10.12
N GLU A 188 -0.65 -10.12 -11.30
CA GLU A 188 -0.53 -10.84 -12.57
C GLU A 188 0.89 -10.90 -13.13
N ASN A 189 1.78 -10.03 -12.70
CA ASN A 189 3.16 -9.96 -13.20
C ASN A 189 4.23 -9.97 -12.10
N GLY A 190 3.83 -9.93 -10.84
CA GLY A 190 4.74 -9.85 -9.69
C GLY A 190 5.67 -11.07 -9.62
N GLU A 191 5.15 -12.28 -9.84
CA GLU A 191 5.98 -13.49 -9.83
C GLU A 191 7.12 -13.42 -10.86
N VAL A 192 6.84 -12.96 -12.08
CA VAL A 192 7.85 -12.81 -13.14
C VAL A 192 8.91 -11.79 -12.73
N GLN A 193 8.51 -10.63 -12.20
CA GLN A 193 9.45 -9.60 -11.76
C GLN A 193 10.31 -10.07 -10.57
N LEU A 194 9.73 -10.86 -9.66
CA LEU A 194 10.45 -11.38 -8.49
C LEU A 194 11.40 -12.52 -8.84
N SER A 195 11.08 -13.33 -9.85
CA SER A 195 11.83 -14.55 -10.20
C SER A 195 13.26 -14.29 -10.68
N GLU A 196 13.59 -13.06 -11.07
CA GLU A 196 14.96 -12.65 -11.38
C GLU A 196 15.89 -12.63 -10.14
N TRP A 197 15.30 -12.43 -8.96
CA TRP A 197 16.02 -12.24 -7.69
C TRP A 197 15.74 -13.32 -6.65
N PHE A 198 14.55 -13.89 -6.65
CA PHE A 198 14.05 -14.75 -5.59
C PHE A 198 13.59 -16.12 -6.13
N THR A 199 13.70 -17.14 -5.29
CA THR A 199 13.21 -18.49 -5.56
C THR A 199 12.15 -18.90 -4.54
N GLY A 200 11.35 -19.90 -4.87
CA GLY A 200 10.32 -20.41 -3.95
C GLY A 200 9.18 -19.41 -3.71
N ILE A 201 8.85 -18.60 -4.74
CA ILE A 201 7.79 -17.60 -4.70
C ILE A 201 6.45 -18.28 -4.41
N ARG A 202 5.68 -17.72 -3.49
CA ARG A 202 4.34 -18.18 -3.13
C ARG A 202 3.38 -17.01 -3.17
N LEU A 203 2.24 -17.21 -3.82
CA LEU A 203 1.14 -16.24 -3.86
C LEU A 203 0.07 -16.64 -2.85
N ALA A 204 -0.26 -15.74 -1.94
CA ALA A 204 -1.45 -15.82 -1.10
C ALA A 204 -2.43 -14.70 -1.48
N ARG A 205 -3.73 -14.97 -1.45
CA ARG A 205 -4.78 -13.99 -1.76
C ARG A 205 -5.54 -13.66 -0.49
N TYR A 206 -5.75 -12.37 -0.28
CA TYR A 206 -6.71 -11.87 0.70
C TYR A 206 -8.03 -11.64 -0.02
N GLU A 207 -9.00 -12.49 0.29
CA GLU A 207 -10.34 -12.38 -0.30
C GLU A 207 -11.14 -11.36 0.49
N ASP A 208 -11.49 -10.26 -0.17
CA ASP A 208 -12.25 -9.16 0.41
C ASP A 208 -13.05 -8.43 -0.66
N ALA A 209 -14.11 -7.76 -0.23
CA ALA A 209 -14.88 -6.81 -1.02
C ALA A 209 -15.27 -5.63 -0.13
N LEU A 210 -15.66 -4.52 -0.74
CA LEU A 210 -16.19 -3.38 -0.01
C LEU A 210 -17.68 -3.24 -0.31
N GLU A 211 -18.52 -3.10 0.73
CA GLU A 211 -19.92 -2.74 0.62
C GLU A 211 -20.10 -1.29 1.08
N VAL A 212 -19.87 -0.34 0.16
CA VAL A 212 -19.82 1.09 0.50
C VAL A 212 -21.22 1.69 0.48
N THR A 213 -21.73 2.05 1.64
CA THR A 213 -23.05 2.67 1.83
C THR A 213 -23.01 4.19 2.05
N ASP A 214 -21.81 4.76 2.16
CA ASP A 214 -21.59 6.18 2.41
C ASP A 214 -20.98 6.86 1.17
N VAL A 215 -21.81 7.60 0.44
CA VAL A 215 -21.40 8.35 -0.76
C VAL A 215 -20.25 9.31 -0.49
N THR A 216 -20.24 9.96 0.69
CA THR A 216 -19.17 10.89 1.03
C THR A 216 -17.85 10.16 1.18
N ALA A 217 -17.82 9.02 1.88
CA ALA A 217 -16.63 8.22 2.03
C ALA A 217 -16.10 7.69 0.68
N LEU A 218 -16.99 7.26 -0.21
CA LEU A 218 -16.61 6.82 -1.57
C LEU A 218 -15.99 7.96 -2.38
N VAL A 219 -16.63 9.13 -2.39
CA VAL A 219 -16.11 10.31 -3.11
C VAL A 219 -14.77 10.75 -2.53
N ASP A 220 -14.63 10.83 -1.21
CA ASP A 220 -13.39 11.26 -0.56
C ASP A 220 -12.25 10.25 -0.83
N TYR A 221 -12.56 8.94 -0.87
CA TYR A 221 -11.62 7.92 -1.30
C TYR A 221 -11.15 8.16 -2.74
N ILE A 222 -12.07 8.39 -3.68
CA ILE A 222 -11.75 8.65 -5.09
C ILE A 222 -10.84 9.89 -5.21
N LEU A 223 -11.19 10.97 -4.52
CA LEU A 223 -10.43 12.23 -4.54
C LEU A 223 -9.08 12.13 -3.80
N SER A 224 -8.93 11.22 -2.83
CA SER A 224 -7.65 10.94 -2.18
C SER A 224 -6.64 10.25 -3.11
N GLY A 225 -7.10 9.76 -4.25
CA GLY A 225 -6.31 9.08 -5.27
C GLY A 225 -5.71 10.03 -6.30
N ARG A 226 -5.67 9.57 -7.55
CA ARG A 226 -5.09 10.31 -8.69
C ARG A 226 -6.10 11.08 -9.52
N VAL A 227 -7.37 11.00 -9.14
CA VAL A 227 -8.44 11.60 -9.90
C VAL A 227 -8.48 13.08 -9.60
N ASP A 228 -8.27 13.89 -10.63
CA ASP A 228 -8.34 15.35 -10.54
C ASP A 228 -9.68 15.79 -11.15
N ILE A 229 -10.64 16.07 -10.28
CA ILE A 229 -11.94 16.60 -10.68
C ILE A 229 -11.95 18.10 -10.37
N PRO A 230 -12.08 18.97 -11.38
CA PRO A 230 -12.15 20.41 -11.18
C PRO A 230 -13.24 20.80 -10.17
N ALA A 231 -12.96 21.80 -9.34
CA ALA A 231 -13.85 22.21 -8.23
C ALA A 231 -15.29 22.51 -8.69
N GLU A 232 -15.44 23.09 -9.87
CA GLU A 232 -16.74 23.40 -10.48
C GLU A 232 -17.53 22.15 -10.89
N ARG A 233 -16.86 21.00 -11.07
CA ARG A 233 -17.49 19.71 -11.43
C ARG A 233 -17.80 18.84 -10.21
N LEU A 234 -17.22 19.12 -9.05
CA LEU A 234 -17.39 18.32 -7.83
C LEU A 234 -18.86 18.16 -7.39
N PRO A 235 -19.71 19.19 -7.39
CA PRO A 235 -21.12 19.02 -7.04
C PRO A 235 -21.82 18.00 -7.95
N ARG A 236 -21.64 18.11 -9.26
CA ARG A 236 -22.22 17.19 -10.25
C ARG A 236 -21.66 15.78 -10.09
N PHE A 237 -20.38 15.64 -9.75
CA PHE A 237 -19.77 14.33 -9.49
C PHE A 237 -20.38 13.67 -8.25
N ARG A 238 -20.58 14.41 -7.15
CA ARG A 238 -21.22 13.90 -5.94
C ARG A 238 -22.65 13.44 -6.19
N GLU A 239 -23.44 14.23 -6.92
CA GLU A 239 -24.81 13.87 -7.33
C GLU A 239 -24.82 12.61 -8.20
N PHE A 240 -23.89 12.49 -9.14
CA PHE A 240 -23.75 11.31 -9.99
C PHE A 240 -23.43 10.06 -9.17
N VAL A 241 -22.44 10.13 -8.26
CA VAL A 241 -22.08 8.99 -7.39
C VAL A 241 -23.24 8.60 -6.48
N ALA A 242 -23.97 9.58 -5.92
CA ALA A 242 -25.15 9.31 -5.09
C ALA A 242 -26.24 8.57 -5.89
N HIS A 243 -26.49 8.99 -7.12
CA HIS A 243 -27.45 8.32 -8.01
C HIS A 243 -27.00 6.90 -8.36
N GLU A 244 -25.72 6.68 -8.69
CA GLU A 244 -25.20 5.33 -8.96
C GLU A 244 -25.33 4.41 -7.73
N VAL A 245 -25.01 4.88 -6.54
CA VAL A 245 -25.19 4.12 -5.29
C VAL A 245 -26.68 3.78 -5.07
N GLU A 246 -27.59 4.74 -5.26
CA GLU A 246 -29.03 4.53 -5.11
C GLU A 246 -29.55 3.48 -6.11
N THR A 247 -29.13 3.56 -7.38
CA THR A 247 -29.55 2.58 -8.42
C THR A 247 -29.04 1.17 -8.17
N HIS A 248 -28.00 1.00 -7.36
CA HIS A 248 -27.49 -0.30 -6.89
C HIS A 248 -28.04 -0.72 -5.52
N GLY A 249 -29.16 -0.13 -5.09
CA GLY A 249 -29.83 -0.51 -3.84
C GLY A 249 -29.20 0.09 -2.58
N GLY A 250 -28.46 1.19 -2.72
CA GLY A 250 -27.81 1.90 -1.61
C GLY A 250 -26.44 1.36 -1.21
N VAL A 251 -25.86 0.48 -2.01
CA VAL A 251 -24.53 -0.12 -1.81
C VAL A 251 -23.72 -0.02 -3.10
N PHE A 252 -22.45 0.29 -2.99
CA PHE A 252 -21.49 0.33 -4.10
C PHE A 252 -20.36 -0.64 -3.84
#